data_d72874a43190e0ccd15cb8f32c1ba1b6
#
_entry.id   d72874a43190e0ccd15cb8f32c1ba1b6
#
_cell.length_a   1.000
_cell.length_b   1.000
_cell.length_c   1.000
_cell.angle_alpha   90.00
_cell.angle_beta   90.00
_cell.angle_gamma   90.00
#
_symmetry.space_group_name_H-M   'P 1'
#
loop_
_entity.id
_entity.type
_entity.pdbx_description
1 polymer ?
#
loop_
_entity_poly.entity_id
_entity_poly.type
_entity_poly.pdbx_seq_one_letter_code
_entity_poly.pdbx_strand_id
1 'polypeptide(L)'
;MEKTRKMETGNQEIKEEAPTDDLNIGIGTKETTALKPAKVEVMMVEIETLGKKNSKKLVCTCKHPDKDEPIKISGVKYENKTKLDIQGLWINKDDDGNLRKDSALAALIRKVNVTTPQGINGKEIETVLDDQGYLVFKGY
;
A
#
# COMPACT_ATOMS: atom_id res chain seq x y z
N MET A 1 -25.73 3.82 -27.21
CA MET A 1 -26.16 3.42 -26.93
C MET A 1 -26.00 3.10 -26.39
N GLU A 2 -25.46 3.39 -26.19
CA GLU A 2 -25.62 3.01 -25.93
C GLU A 2 -25.32 2.67 -25.45
N LYS A 3 -25.11 3.17 -26.18
CA LYS A 3 -25.40 2.76 -25.80
C LYS A 3 -25.05 2.21 -25.36
N THR A 4 -24.71 2.79 -25.63
CA THR A 4 -24.89 2.16 -25.29
C THR A 4 -24.40 1.63 -24.93
N ARG A 5 -23.97 1.64 -25.20
CA ARG A 5 -24.06 1.04 -24.88
C ARG A 5 -23.52 0.37 -24.46
N LYS A 6 -23.03 0.57 -24.61
CA LYS A 6 -23.13 -0.04 -24.28
C LYS A 6 -22.61 -0.65 -23.88
N MET A 7 -22.24 -0.40 -24.12
CA MET A 7 -22.35 -0.91 -23.85
C MET A 7 -21.81 -1.58 -23.50
N GLU A 8 -21.36 -1.48 -23.53
CA GLU A 8 -21.45 -2.03 -23.29
C GLU A 8 -20.86 -2.67 -22.85
N THR A 9 -20.62 -2.46 -23.04
CA THR A 9 -20.64 -2.94 -22.76
C THR A 9 -20.01 -3.51 -22.25
N GLY A 10 -19.60 -3.55 -22.18
CA GLY A 10 -19.45 -3.89 -21.86
C GLY A 10 -18.71 -4.13 -21.27
N ASN A 11 -18.65 -3.95 -21.37
CA ASN A 11 -18.58 -3.96 -20.82
C ASN A 11 -17.98 -4.02 -20.08
N GLN A 12 -17.52 -3.85 -19.80
CA GLN A 12 -17.59 -3.67 -19.35
C GLN A 12 -17.07 -3.73 -18.65
N GLU A 13 -16.90 -3.49 -18.73
CA GLU A 13 -16.95 -3.29 -18.29
C GLU A 13 -16.58 -3.06 -17.61
N ILE A 14 -16.47 -2.80 -17.76
CA ILE A 14 -16.61 -2.33 -17.35
C ILE A 14 -16.44 -2.05 -16.70
N LYS A 15 -16.45 -1.82 -16.77
CA LYS A 15 -16.71 -1.33 -16.34
C LYS A 15 -16.85 -0.78 -15.98
N GLU A 16 -16.98 -0.38 -16.22
CA GLU A 16 -17.39 0.32 -16.00
C GLU A 16 -18.05 0.91 -15.85
N GLU A 17 -18.72 1.69 -16.28
CA GLU A 17 -19.45 2.40 -15.88
C GLU A 17 -19.98 3.45 -16.25
N ALA A 18 -21.42 3.71 -16.23
CA ALA A 18 -21.67 4.97 -16.88
C ALA A 18 -21.55 6.10 -15.89
N PRO A 19 -20.70 7.09 -16.19
CA PRO A 19 -20.43 8.14 -15.21
C PRO A 19 -21.64 9.04 -14.93
N THR A 20 -22.59 9.12 -15.85
CA THR A 20 -23.75 9.99 -15.68
C THR A 20 -24.64 9.59 -14.53
N ASP A 21 -24.62 8.30 -14.16
CA ASP A 21 -25.41 7.85 -13.03
C ASP A 21 -24.86 8.35 -11.70
N ASP A 22 -23.59 8.70 -11.66
CA ASP A 22 -22.98 9.23 -10.45
C ASP A 22 -23.54 10.60 -10.07
N LEU A 23 -24.09 11.32 -11.01
CA LEU A 23 -24.70 12.62 -10.71
C LEU A 23 -25.99 12.49 -9.89
N ASN A 24 -26.57 11.31 -9.89
CA ASN A 24 -27.82 11.03 -9.16
C ASN A 24 -27.60 10.15 -7.96
N ILE A 25 -26.37 9.94 -7.58
CA ILE A 25 -26.03 9.08 -6.45
C ILE A 25 -26.43 9.76 -5.16
N GLY A 26 -27.09 9.01 -4.30
CA GLY A 26 -27.49 9.53 -3.00
C GLY A 26 -26.43 9.23 -1.94
N ILE A 27 -26.67 9.76 -0.76
CA ILE A 27 -25.79 9.52 0.39
C ILE A 27 -26.24 8.25 1.06
N GLY A 28 -25.31 7.29 1.18
CA GLY A 28 -25.58 6.02 1.84
C GLY A 28 -25.63 6.18 3.36
N THR A 29 -26.26 5.20 3.97
CA THR A 29 -26.37 5.18 5.44
C THR A 29 -25.35 4.24 6.06
N LYS A 30 -24.61 3.49 5.23
CA LYS A 30 -23.56 2.61 5.74
C LYS A 30 -22.35 3.41 6.15
N GLU A 31 -21.83 3.10 7.32
CA GLU A 31 -20.59 3.70 7.76
C GLU A 31 -19.40 2.95 7.12
N THR A 32 -18.42 3.72 6.70
CA THR A 32 -17.18 3.14 6.22
C THR A 32 -16.29 2.86 7.43
N THR A 33 -15.99 1.59 7.64
CA THR A 33 -15.12 1.21 8.74
C THR A 33 -13.71 1.05 8.22
N ALA A 34 -12.82 1.97 8.63
CA ALA A 34 -11.41 1.85 8.34
C ALA A 34 -10.80 0.79 9.24
N LEU A 35 -9.80 0.07 8.73
CA LEU A 35 -9.07 -0.88 9.55
C LEU A 35 -8.28 -0.14 10.62
N LYS A 36 -8.30 -0.65 11.82
CA LYS A 36 -7.55 -0.07 12.93
C LYS A 36 -6.09 -0.52 12.85
N PRO A 37 -5.17 0.32 13.32
CA PRO A 37 -3.77 -0.13 13.43
C PRO A 37 -3.68 -1.39 14.27
N ALA A 38 -2.93 -2.35 13.77
CA ALA A 38 -2.75 -3.64 14.44
C ALA A 38 -1.48 -4.25 13.89
N LYS A 39 -1.02 -5.31 14.56
CA LYS A 39 0.11 -6.08 14.06
C LYS A 39 -0.40 -6.96 12.92
N VAL A 40 0.23 -6.84 11.75
CA VAL A 40 -0.13 -7.64 10.58
C VAL A 40 0.97 -8.64 10.30
N GLU A 41 0.61 -9.77 9.71
CA GLU A 41 1.58 -10.77 9.27
C GLU A 41 1.83 -10.58 7.78
N VAL A 42 3.10 -10.42 7.41
CA VAL A 42 3.47 -10.28 6.00
C VAL A 42 3.51 -11.69 5.40
N MET A 43 2.62 -11.94 4.45
CA MET A 43 2.48 -13.25 3.83
C MET A 43 3.26 -13.36 2.53
N MET A 44 3.49 -12.25 1.85
CA MET A 44 4.20 -12.23 0.58
C MET A 44 4.74 -10.84 0.32
N VAL A 45 5.93 -10.76 -0.28
CA VAL A 45 6.52 -9.49 -0.73
C VAL A 45 6.72 -9.54 -2.24
N GLU A 46 6.45 -8.44 -2.92
CA GLU A 46 6.58 -8.31 -4.36
C GLU A 46 7.20 -6.97 -4.70
N ILE A 47 7.83 -6.91 -5.87
CA ILE A 47 8.32 -5.65 -6.42
C ILE A 47 7.37 -5.24 -7.54
N GLU A 48 6.84 -4.03 -7.44
CA GLU A 48 5.95 -3.47 -8.44
C GLU A 48 6.66 -2.32 -9.15
N THR A 49 6.58 -2.29 -10.47
CA THR A 49 7.20 -1.23 -11.27
C THR A 49 6.13 -0.21 -11.62
N LEU A 50 6.37 1.04 -11.27
CA LEU A 50 5.37 2.10 -11.40
C LEU A 50 5.94 3.30 -12.14
N GLY A 51 5.07 3.95 -12.93
CA GLY A 51 5.35 5.22 -13.55
C GLY A 51 6.23 5.14 -14.78
N LYS A 52 6.46 6.29 -15.41
CA LYS A 52 7.22 6.39 -16.64
C LYS A 52 8.70 6.11 -16.45
N LYS A 53 9.20 6.32 -15.23
CA LYS A 53 10.61 6.10 -14.92
C LYS A 53 10.89 4.68 -14.46
N ASN A 54 9.88 3.81 -14.49
CA ASN A 54 10.01 2.43 -14.04
C ASN A 54 10.56 2.32 -12.62
N SER A 55 10.06 3.19 -11.74
CA SER A 55 10.41 3.14 -10.33
C SER A 55 9.87 1.86 -9.70
N LYS A 56 10.66 1.25 -8.83
CA LYS A 56 10.28 -0.02 -8.21
C LYS A 56 9.89 0.21 -6.75
N LYS A 57 8.84 -0.44 -6.35
CA LYS A 57 8.28 -0.30 -5.01
C LYS A 57 7.99 -1.68 -4.43
N LEU A 58 8.31 -1.85 -3.16
CA LEU A 58 7.99 -3.10 -2.46
C LEU A 58 6.54 -3.05 -2.01
N VAL A 59 5.78 -4.08 -2.33
CA VAL A 59 4.39 -4.23 -1.91
C VAL A 59 4.28 -5.49 -1.08
N CYS A 60 3.75 -5.36 0.13
CA CYS A 60 3.62 -6.47 1.05
C CYS A 60 2.15 -6.87 1.16
N THR A 61 1.86 -8.15 0.91
CA THR A 61 0.54 -8.72 1.12
C THR A 61 0.48 -9.20 2.57
N CYS A 62 -0.45 -8.67 3.33
CA CYS A 62 -0.48 -8.84 4.77
C CYS A 62 -1.83 -9.36 5.25
N LYS A 63 -1.81 -10.10 6.35
CA LYS A 63 -3.00 -10.56 7.04
C LYS A 63 -3.27 -9.65 8.23
N HIS A 64 -4.40 -8.98 8.23
CA HIS A 64 -4.85 -8.13 9.33
C HIS A 64 -5.79 -8.95 10.22
N PRO A 65 -5.70 -8.82 11.55
CA PRO A 65 -6.52 -9.64 12.45
C PRO A 65 -8.03 -9.40 12.30
N ASP A 66 -8.43 -8.22 11.83
CA ASP A 66 -9.85 -7.87 11.75
C ASP A 66 -10.43 -8.06 10.35
N LYS A 67 -9.67 -8.62 9.43
CA LYS A 67 -10.12 -8.79 8.04
C LYS A 67 -9.72 -10.16 7.52
N ASP A 68 -10.68 -10.84 6.88
CA ASP A 68 -10.40 -12.17 6.35
C ASP A 68 -9.55 -12.12 5.08
N GLU A 69 -9.76 -11.09 4.26
CA GLU A 69 -9.03 -10.96 3.01
C GLU A 69 -7.70 -10.26 3.25
N PRO A 70 -6.66 -10.66 2.51
CA PRO A 70 -5.36 -10.00 2.65
C PRO A 70 -5.44 -8.52 2.22
N ILE A 71 -4.60 -7.70 2.84
CA ILE A 71 -4.45 -6.30 2.47
C ILE A 71 -3.04 -6.07 1.96
N LYS A 72 -2.86 -5.04 1.15
CA LYS A 72 -1.54 -4.68 0.61
C LYS A 72 -1.06 -3.41 1.29
N ILE A 73 0.17 -3.45 1.76
CA ILE A 73 0.81 -2.30 2.39
C ILE A 73 2.12 -2.05 1.67
N SER A 74 2.32 -0.81 1.24
CA SER A 74 3.52 -0.41 0.51
C SER A 74 4.09 0.91 1.00
N GLY A 75 3.80 1.27 2.24
CA GLY A 75 4.31 2.49 2.84
C GLY A 75 4.73 2.26 4.28
N VAL A 76 5.51 3.20 4.80
CA VAL A 76 6.04 3.13 6.16
C VAL A 76 6.12 4.52 6.75
N LYS A 77 5.79 4.62 8.03
CA LYS A 77 6.05 5.82 8.82
C LYS A 77 7.31 5.57 9.61
N TYR A 78 8.30 6.43 9.44
CA TYR A 78 9.61 6.19 10.01
C TYR A 78 10.23 7.50 10.48
N GLU A 79 11.25 7.39 11.29
CA GLU A 79 11.95 8.56 11.79
C GLU A 79 12.95 9.03 10.73
N ASN A 80 12.71 10.24 10.21
CA ASN A 80 13.57 10.84 9.21
C ASN A 80 14.21 12.08 9.84
N LYS A 81 15.46 11.93 10.24
CA LYS A 81 16.19 12.94 11.00
C LYS A 81 15.52 13.18 12.34
N THR A 82 14.83 14.30 12.53
CA THR A 82 14.24 14.65 13.82
C THR A 82 12.72 14.54 13.85
N LYS A 83 12.09 14.05 12.77
CA LYS A 83 10.65 13.98 12.69
C LYS A 83 10.20 12.69 12.05
N LEU A 84 8.96 12.32 12.28
CA LEU A 84 8.34 11.19 11.61
C LEU A 84 7.86 11.60 10.24
N ASP A 85 8.10 10.73 9.26
CA ASP A 85 7.75 10.98 7.86
C ASP A 85 7.10 9.72 7.31
N ILE A 86 6.27 9.88 6.27
CA ILE A 86 5.59 8.74 5.63
C ILE A 86 6.05 8.69 4.18
N GLN A 87 6.58 7.54 3.78
CA GLN A 87 7.09 7.33 2.44
C GLN A 87 6.66 5.96 1.93
N GLY A 88 6.58 5.82 0.61
CA GLY A 88 6.43 4.51 0.00
C GLY A 88 7.69 3.68 0.19
N LEU A 89 7.53 2.37 0.03
CA LEU A 89 8.66 1.44 0.16
C LEU A 89 9.42 1.34 -1.15
N TRP A 90 9.94 2.48 -1.60
CA TRP A 90 10.66 2.58 -2.88
C TRP A 90 12.03 1.91 -2.79
N ILE A 91 12.41 1.27 -3.90
CA ILE A 91 13.75 0.67 -4.02
C ILE A 91 14.69 1.76 -4.50
N ASN A 92 15.37 2.40 -3.57
CA ASN A 92 16.38 3.44 -3.86
C ASN A 92 17.75 2.86 -3.61
N LYS A 93 18.56 2.77 -4.66
CA LYS A 93 19.89 2.14 -4.59
C LYS A 93 20.98 3.20 -4.53
N ASP A 94 22.05 2.88 -3.82
CA ASP A 94 23.27 3.66 -3.84
C ASP A 94 24.16 3.21 -5.00
N ASP A 95 25.36 3.77 -5.08
CA ASP A 95 26.29 3.48 -6.19
C ASP A 95 26.78 2.03 -6.17
N ASP A 96 26.70 1.35 -5.04
CA ASP A 96 27.12 -0.03 -4.91
C ASP A 96 25.98 -1.03 -5.17
N GLY A 97 24.78 -0.52 -5.48
CA GLY A 97 23.63 -1.37 -5.74
C GLY A 97 22.87 -1.80 -4.50
N ASN A 98 23.23 -1.28 -3.34
CA ASN A 98 22.53 -1.56 -2.09
C ASN A 98 21.46 -0.51 -1.85
N LEU A 99 20.49 -0.83 -0.98
CA LEU A 99 19.51 0.17 -0.57
C LEU A 99 20.20 1.33 0.12
N ARG A 100 19.77 2.55 -0.19
CA ARG A 100 20.31 3.72 0.48
C ARG A 100 20.00 3.62 1.97
N LYS A 101 20.99 3.90 2.79
CA LYS A 101 20.87 3.70 4.24
C LYS A 101 19.85 4.63 4.88
N ASP A 102 19.55 5.77 4.24
CA ASP A 102 18.57 6.74 4.75
C ASP A 102 17.20 6.60 4.12
N SER A 103 16.99 5.56 3.31
CA SER A 103 15.69 5.34 2.67
C SER A 103 14.66 4.81 3.67
N ALA A 104 13.38 5.02 3.32
CA ALA A 104 12.29 4.53 4.16
C ALA A 104 12.30 3.01 4.27
N LEU A 105 12.57 2.32 3.15
CA LEU A 105 12.62 0.86 3.15
C LEU A 105 13.76 0.35 4.04
N ALA A 106 14.92 1.01 3.99
CA ALA A 106 16.03 0.62 4.85
C ALA A 106 15.67 0.79 6.34
N ALA A 107 14.93 1.84 6.66
CA ALA A 107 14.47 2.05 8.04
C ALA A 107 13.57 0.92 8.48
N LEU A 108 12.64 0.49 7.63
CA LEU A 108 11.76 -0.63 7.96
C LEU A 108 12.55 -1.93 8.13
N ILE A 109 13.49 -2.20 7.23
CA ILE A 109 14.32 -3.40 7.29
C ILE A 109 15.06 -3.46 8.63
N ARG A 110 15.63 -2.34 9.06
CA ARG A 110 16.32 -2.30 10.36
C ARG A 110 15.34 -2.48 11.51
N LYS A 111 14.16 -1.86 11.41
CA LYS A 111 13.16 -1.95 12.48
C LYS A 111 12.74 -3.39 12.74
N VAL A 112 12.53 -4.17 11.66
CA VAL A 112 12.09 -5.55 11.80
C VAL A 112 13.27 -6.52 11.93
N ASN A 113 14.48 -6.01 11.98
CA ASN A 113 15.69 -6.76 12.27
C ASN A 113 15.99 -7.84 11.22
N VAL A 114 15.89 -7.44 9.96
CA VAL A 114 16.27 -8.29 8.83
C VAL A 114 17.31 -7.55 8.00
N THR A 115 17.87 -8.20 6.99
CA THR A 115 18.97 -7.64 6.21
C THR A 115 18.59 -7.32 4.78
N THR A 116 17.47 -7.84 4.29
CA THR A 116 17.02 -7.62 2.92
C THR A 116 15.51 -7.44 2.88
N PRO A 117 14.96 -6.87 1.78
CA PRO A 117 13.51 -6.79 1.64
C PRO A 117 12.81 -8.14 1.71
N GLN A 118 13.44 -9.19 1.16
CA GLN A 118 12.86 -10.53 1.22
C GLN A 118 12.69 -11.02 2.65
N GLY A 119 13.55 -10.58 3.56
CA GLY A 119 13.48 -10.98 4.95
C GLY A 119 12.23 -10.45 5.68
N ILE A 120 11.54 -9.49 5.09
CA ILE A 120 10.28 -8.98 5.67
C ILE A 120 9.18 -10.05 5.56
N ASN A 121 9.27 -10.94 4.57
CA ASN A 121 8.29 -12.00 4.40
C ASN A 121 8.22 -12.86 5.66
N GLY A 122 7.01 -13.11 6.14
CA GLY A 122 6.79 -13.92 7.33
C GLY A 122 6.88 -13.15 8.65
N LYS A 123 7.23 -11.87 8.61
CA LYS A 123 7.33 -11.08 9.82
C LYS A 123 5.98 -10.52 10.24
N GLU A 124 5.81 -10.35 11.55
CA GLU A 124 4.69 -9.60 12.09
C GLU A 124 5.17 -8.17 12.34
N ILE A 125 4.44 -7.20 11.80
CA ILE A 125 4.86 -5.81 11.87
C ILE A 125 3.68 -4.96 12.32
N GLU A 126 3.93 -4.05 13.24
CA GLU A 126 2.92 -3.10 13.68
C GLU A 126 2.63 -2.10 12.57
N THR A 127 1.39 -1.59 12.58
CA THR A 127 0.96 -0.60 11.60
C THR A 127 0.47 0.65 12.32
N VAL A 128 0.45 1.75 11.57
CA VAL A 128 -0.12 3.02 12.02
C VAL A 128 -0.92 3.59 10.85
N LEU A 129 -1.76 4.57 11.13
CA LEU A 129 -2.50 5.25 10.06
C LEU A 129 -1.67 6.40 9.51
N ASP A 130 -1.76 6.59 8.19
CA ASP A 130 -1.19 7.78 7.57
C ASP A 130 -2.17 8.95 7.68
N ASP A 131 -1.84 10.08 7.06
CA ASP A 131 -2.65 11.28 7.16
C ASP A 131 -4.01 11.14 6.49
N GLN A 132 -4.15 10.14 5.63
CA GLN A 132 -5.40 9.88 4.90
C GLN A 132 -6.20 8.73 5.50
N GLY A 133 -5.72 8.14 6.59
CA GLY A 133 -6.42 7.05 7.25
C GLY A 133 -6.10 5.66 6.72
N TYR A 134 -5.07 5.52 5.88
CA TYR A 134 -4.63 4.22 5.39
C TYR A 134 -3.54 3.65 6.28
N LEU A 135 -3.48 2.32 6.33
CA LEU A 135 -2.45 1.64 7.12
C LEU A 135 -1.10 1.68 6.42
N VAL A 136 -0.07 2.01 7.18
CA VAL A 136 1.32 1.88 6.77
C VAL A 136 2.08 1.19 7.90
N PHE A 137 3.26 0.65 7.57
CA PHE A 137 4.06 0.00 8.60
C PHE A 137 4.61 1.03 9.59
N LYS A 138 4.74 0.60 10.83
CA LYS A 138 5.36 1.41 11.87
C LYS A 138 6.86 1.11 11.86
N GLY A 139 7.63 2.06 11.34
CA GLY A 139 9.08 1.91 11.17
C GLY A 139 9.91 2.61 12.24
N TYR A 140 9.31 2.84 13.42
CA TYR A 140 9.99 3.53 14.52
C TYR A 140 9.66 2.93 15.87
#